data_837f10a1c3a78a39ea58ff20449b8a75
#
_entry.id   837f10a1c3a78a39ea58ff20449b8a75
#
_cell.length_a   1.000
_cell.length_b   1.000
_cell.length_c   1.000
_cell.angle_alpha   90.00
_cell.angle_beta   90.00
_cell.angle_gamma   90.00
#
_symmetry.space_group_name_H-M   'P 1'
#
loop_
_entity.id
_entity.type
_entity.pdbx_description
1 polymer ?
#
loop_
_entity_poly.entity_id
_entity_poly.type
_entity_poly.pdbx_seq_one_letter_code
_entity_poly.pdbx_strand_id
1 'polypeptide(L)'
;MLHSYGIGNALVRIYGSASIDDVEDAVLENVTLYKPTLLVANKIDLDSSQEISSRFIGNVPGYLPTALTSCLTGHGLTTIGAKLFESLEIIRVYTKEPNNSKPSDHPFVVRAGTTVRELASNIHSNLAERYRYSRIWGSTSKFAGERVGPEHVLGDQDIVEIHTT
;
A
#
# COMPACT_ATOMS: atom_id res chain seq x y z
N MET A 1 -15.41 -21.20 16.31
CA MET A 1 -14.68 -20.14 17.01
C MET A 1 -15.37 -18.77 16.84
N LEU A 2 -15.33 -18.07 15.68
CA LEU A 2 -15.96 -16.75 15.55
C LEU A 2 -17.47 -16.72 15.91
N HIS A 3 -18.21 -17.78 15.58
CA HIS A 3 -19.62 -17.92 15.94
C HIS A 3 -19.85 -17.97 17.47
N SER A 4 -18.92 -18.51 18.26
CA SER A 4 -19.05 -18.56 19.72
C SER A 4 -18.91 -17.18 20.37
N TYR A 5 -18.31 -16.21 19.65
CA TYR A 5 -18.19 -14.81 20.07
C TYR A 5 -19.28 -13.91 19.43
N GLY A 6 -20.33 -14.49 18.85
CA GLY A 6 -21.45 -13.75 18.26
C GLY A 6 -21.15 -13.10 16.89
N ILE A 7 -20.03 -13.46 16.28
CA ILE A 7 -19.62 -12.93 14.97
C ILE A 7 -20.13 -13.85 13.87
N GLY A 8 -21.26 -13.49 13.24
CA GLY A 8 -21.89 -14.28 12.18
C GLY A 8 -21.25 -14.08 10.79
N ASN A 9 -20.77 -12.87 10.50
CA ASN A 9 -20.13 -12.51 9.24
C ASN A 9 -18.91 -11.63 9.50
N ALA A 10 -17.72 -12.10 9.13
CA ALA A 10 -16.50 -11.34 9.24
C ALA A 10 -15.56 -11.62 8.07
N LEU A 11 -14.86 -10.61 7.61
CA LEU A 11 -13.74 -10.74 6.70
C LEU A 11 -12.46 -10.79 7.55
N VAL A 12 -11.84 -11.95 7.63
CA VAL A 12 -10.57 -12.12 8.34
C VAL A 12 -9.43 -12.02 7.32
N ARG A 13 -8.53 -11.05 7.51
CA ARG A 13 -7.30 -10.93 6.73
C ARG A 13 -6.14 -11.32 7.62
N ILE A 14 -5.39 -12.35 7.22
CA ILE A 14 -4.22 -12.84 7.94
C ILE A 14 -2.97 -12.42 7.17
N TYR A 15 -2.09 -11.68 7.83
CA TYR A 15 -0.81 -11.26 7.30
C TYR A 15 0.30 -12.03 8.02
N GLY A 16 0.94 -12.97 7.34
CA GLY A 16 1.94 -13.86 7.93
C GLY A 16 1.33 -15.10 8.59
N SER A 17 2.05 -15.68 9.57
CA SER A 17 1.55 -16.80 10.37
C SER A 17 0.74 -16.27 11.55
N ALA A 18 -0.49 -16.72 11.70
CA ALA A 18 -1.35 -16.39 12.83
C ALA A 18 -1.66 -17.67 13.64
N SER A 19 -1.59 -17.57 14.97
CA SER A 19 -2.04 -18.57 15.90
C SER A 19 -3.56 -18.43 16.18
N ILE A 20 -4.12 -19.41 16.88
CA ILE A 20 -5.51 -19.30 17.34
C ILE A 20 -5.65 -18.17 18.37
N ASP A 21 -4.64 -17.97 19.21
CA ASP A 21 -4.62 -16.91 20.23
C ASP A 21 -4.65 -15.52 19.60
N ASP A 22 -3.94 -15.31 18.48
CA ASP A 22 -3.98 -14.04 17.73
C ASP A 22 -5.39 -13.72 17.19
N VAL A 23 -6.13 -14.77 16.81
CA VAL A 23 -7.53 -14.62 16.37
C VAL A 23 -8.45 -14.34 17.56
N GLU A 24 -8.22 -14.95 18.71
CA GLU A 24 -8.97 -14.68 19.95
C GLU A 24 -8.74 -13.26 20.45
N ASP A 25 -7.49 -12.80 20.48
CA ASP A 25 -7.14 -11.43 20.86
C ASP A 25 -7.79 -10.38 19.93
N ALA A 26 -7.85 -10.67 18.63
CA ALA A 26 -8.52 -9.81 17.67
C ALA A 26 -10.05 -9.76 17.84
N VAL A 27 -10.65 -10.83 18.37
CA VAL A 27 -12.10 -10.93 18.60
C VAL A 27 -12.50 -10.32 19.97
N LEU A 28 -11.62 -10.40 20.97
CA LEU A 28 -11.89 -9.93 22.34
C LEU A 28 -11.76 -8.41 22.52
N GLU A 29 -11.74 -7.63 21.41
CA GLU A 29 -11.65 -6.16 21.43
C GLU A 29 -10.41 -5.58 22.16
N ASN A 30 -9.40 -6.36 22.40
CA ASN A 30 -8.07 -5.81 22.56
C ASN A 30 -7.69 -5.23 21.20
N VAL A 31 -8.01 -3.95 20.99
CA VAL A 31 -7.79 -3.25 19.73
C VAL A 31 -6.31 -3.30 19.37
N THR A 32 -5.90 -4.44 18.83
CA THR A 32 -4.56 -4.59 18.26
C THR A 32 -4.57 -3.76 16.99
N LEU A 33 -4.19 -2.50 17.14
CA LEU A 33 -4.10 -1.59 16.01
C LEU A 33 -2.94 -2.04 15.12
N TYR A 34 -3.27 -2.74 14.04
CA TYR A 34 -2.28 -3.20 13.07
C TYR A 34 -1.67 -2.01 12.34
N LYS A 35 -0.40 -1.75 12.59
CA LYS A 35 0.33 -0.67 11.90
C LYS A 35 1.40 -1.27 11.01
N PRO A 36 1.50 -0.85 9.75
CA PRO A 36 2.65 -1.17 8.92
C PRO A 36 3.93 -0.78 9.64
N THR A 37 4.89 -1.70 9.70
CA THR A 37 6.11 -1.52 10.48
C THR A 37 7.32 -1.79 9.60
N LEU A 38 8.31 -0.90 9.65
CA LEU A 38 9.64 -1.10 9.09
C LEU A 38 10.66 -1.11 10.23
N LEU A 39 11.46 -2.17 10.32
CA LEU A 39 12.54 -2.28 11.28
C LEU A 39 13.82 -1.65 10.69
N VAL A 40 14.36 -0.65 11.38
CA VAL A 40 15.59 0.02 10.96
C VAL A 40 16.70 -0.24 11.97
N ALA A 41 17.73 -0.97 11.56
CA ALA A 41 18.96 -1.14 12.34
C ALA A 41 19.99 -0.10 11.89
N ASN A 42 20.27 0.86 12.78
CA ASN A 42 21.22 1.93 12.50
C ASN A 42 22.59 1.63 13.10
N LYS A 43 23.59 2.41 12.65
CA LYS A 43 25.00 2.33 13.10
C LYS A 43 25.72 1.05 12.65
N ILE A 44 25.40 0.54 11.47
CA ILE A 44 26.08 -0.65 10.93
C ILE A 44 27.57 -0.36 10.60
N ASP A 45 27.97 0.89 10.58
CA ASP A 45 29.39 1.31 10.47
C ASP A 45 30.25 0.81 11.64
N LEU A 46 29.66 0.51 12.77
CA LEU A 46 30.33 -0.09 13.93
C LEU A 46 30.55 -1.59 13.81
N ASP A 47 29.85 -2.25 12.90
CA ASP A 47 29.95 -3.69 12.64
C ASP A 47 30.90 -3.99 11.47
N SER A 48 32.21 -3.83 11.72
CA SER A 48 33.24 -4.00 10.70
C SER A 48 33.33 -5.41 10.12
N SER A 49 32.90 -6.41 10.87
CA SER A 49 32.88 -7.82 10.45
C SER A 49 31.58 -8.24 9.75
N GLN A 50 30.56 -7.41 9.75
CA GLN A 50 29.19 -7.72 9.31
C GLN A 50 28.54 -8.93 10.04
N GLU A 51 29.16 -9.39 11.11
CA GLU A 51 28.68 -10.54 11.86
C GLU A 51 27.42 -10.21 12.66
N ILE A 52 27.40 -9.05 13.32
CA ILE A 52 26.27 -8.57 14.12
C ILE A 52 25.07 -8.31 13.20
N SER A 53 25.29 -7.65 12.08
CA SER A 53 24.23 -7.36 11.08
C SER A 53 23.63 -8.65 10.51
N SER A 54 24.45 -9.64 10.20
CA SER A 54 24.01 -10.94 9.69
C SER A 54 23.18 -11.73 10.72
N ARG A 55 23.65 -11.77 11.98
CA ARG A 55 22.93 -12.39 13.09
C ARG A 55 21.60 -11.69 13.37
N PHE A 56 21.59 -10.36 13.31
CA PHE A 56 20.38 -9.57 13.49
C PHE A 56 19.33 -9.92 12.42
N ILE A 57 19.70 -9.88 11.12
CA ILE A 57 18.78 -10.24 10.04
C ILE A 57 18.29 -11.68 10.17
N GLY A 58 19.15 -12.62 10.55
CA GLY A 58 18.78 -14.03 10.72
C GLY A 58 17.74 -14.27 11.83
N ASN A 59 17.60 -13.35 12.77
CA ASN A 59 16.63 -13.43 13.88
C ASN A 59 15.36 -12.60 13.63
N VAL A 60 15.33 -11.76 12.57
CA VAL A 60 14.12 -10.98 12.20
C VAL A 60 13.14 -11.86 11.45
N PRO A 61 11.85 -11.88 11.82
CA PRO A 61 10.83 -12.58 11.06
C PRO A 61 10.82 -12.12 9.59
N GLY A 62 10.77 -13.09 8.63
CA GLY A 62 10.87 -12.80 7.21
C GLY A 62 9.76 -11.91 6.63
N TYR A 63 8.63 -11.79 7.36
CA TYR A 63 7.54 -10.88 6.98
C TYR A 63 7.75 -9.43 7.39
N LEU A 64 8.76 -9.14 8.25
CA LEU A 64 9.01 -7.79 8.74
C LEU A 64 10.06 -7.10 7.85
N PRO A 65 9.67 -6.09 7.06
CA PRO A 65 10.60 -5.32 6.26
C PRO A 65 11.72 -4.74 7.11
N THR A 66 12.97 -4.93 6.69
CA THR A 66 14.13 -4.51 7.46
C THR A 66 15.09 -3.68 6.61
N ALA A 67 15.63 -2.62 7.19
CA ALA A 67 16.66 -1.77 6.60
C ALA A 67 17.89 -1.70 7.52
N LEU A 68 19.07 -1.97 6.97
CA LEU A 68 20.35 -1.72 7.61
C LEU A 68 20.87 -0.34 7.18
N THR A 69 21.23 0.49 8.14
CA THR A 69 21.60 1.89 7.85
C THR A 69 22.78 2.35 8.70
N SER A 70 23.48 3.36 8.20
CA SER A 70 24.41 4.19 8.96
C SER A 70 24.19 5.65 8.62
N CYS A 71 23.76 6.42 9.60
CA CYS A 71 23.64 7.88 9.43
C CYS A 71 25.04 8.55 9.30
N LEU A 72 26.09 7.91 9.81
CA LEU A 72 27.45 8.46 9.71
C LEU A 72 27.98 8.36 8.28
N THR A 73 27.80 7.20 7.64
CA THR A 73 28.32 6.94 6.29
C THR A 73 27.31 7.20 5.18
N GLY A 74 26.04 7.40 5.51
CA GLY A 74 24.94 7.51 4.55
C GLY A 74 24.47 6.17 3.99
N HIS A 75 25.06 5.04 4.42
CA HIS A 75 24.70 3.72 3.93
C HIS A 75 23.22 3.40 4.20
N GLY A 76 22.52 2.89 3.20
CA GLY A 76 21.13 2.42 3.29
C GLY A 76 20.07 3.51 3.45
N LEU A 77 20.41 4.79 3.64
CA LEU A 77 19.45 5.86 3.87
C LEU A 77 18.52 6.09 2.67
N THR A 78 19.04 5.97 1.47
CA THR A 78 18.26 6.15 0.23
C THR A 78 17.18 5.09 0.02
N THR A 79 17.33 3.92 0.64
CA THR A 79 16.37 2.81 0.49
C THR A 79 15.21 2.86 1.49
N ILE A 80 15.34 3.63 2.57
CA ILE A 80 14.31 3.70 3.63
C ILE A 80 12.97 4.18 3.05
N GLY A 81 12.99 5.23 2.23
CA GLY A 81 11.78 5.79 1.63
C GLY A 81 11.01 4.77 0.78
N ALA A 82 11.71 4.02 -0.06
CA ALA A 82 11.11 2.97 -0.88
C ALA A 82 10.51 1.85 -0.02
N LYS A 83 11.25 1.36 0.98
CA LYS A 83 10.77 0.32 1.89
C LYS A 83 9.57 0.77 2.75
N LEU A 84 9.56 2.03 3.18
CA LEU A 84 8.39 2.61 3.85
C LEU A 84 7.18 2.65 2.92
N PHE A 85 7.37 3.10 1.69
CA PHE A 85 6.30 3.17 0.70
C PHE A 85 5.70 1.78 0.42
N GLU A 86 6.55 0.76 0.25
CA GLU A 86 6.12 -0.63 0.09
C GLU A 86 5.34 -1.15 1.30
N SER A 87 5.82 -0.86 2.51
CA SER A 87 5.18 -1.35 3.75
C SER A 87 3.83 -0.71 4.03
N LEU A 88 3.57 0.49 3.49
CA LEU A 88 2.29 1.19 3.64
C LEU A 88 1.20 0.65 2.71
N GLU A 89 1.56 -0.19 1.74
CA GLU A 89 0.63 -0.72 0.72
C GLU A 89 -0.21 0.38 0.05
N ILE A 90 0.43 1.50 -0.26
CA ILE A 90 -0.19 2.64 -0.93
C ILE A 90 0.32 2.77 -2.37
N ILE A 91 -0.50 3.41 -3.20
CA ILE A 91 -0.17 3.74 -4.58
C ILE A 91 -0.45 5.22 -4.84
N ARG A 92 0.28 5.78 -5.80
CA ARG A 92 0.11 7.15 -6.30
C ARG A 92 -0.64 7.08 -7.63
N VAL A 93 -1.76 7.75 -7.70
CA VAL A 93 -2.56 7.82 -8.93
C VAL A 93 -2.70 9.28 -9.33
N TYR A 94 -2.36 9.58 -10.58
CA TYR A 94 -2.49 10.91 -11.15
C TYR A 94 -3.82 11.02 -11.87
N THR A 95 -4.47 12.17 -11.74
CA THR A 95 -5.70 12.45 -12.49
C THR A 95 -5.40 13.35 -13.66
N LYS A 96 -6.17 13.17 -14.74
CA LYS A 96 -6.11 13.99 -15.92
C LYS A 96 -7.52 14.43 -16.27
N GLU A 97 -7.72 15.72 -16.48
CA GLU A 97 -9.01 16.24 -16.94
C GLU A 97 -9.24 15.89 -18.41
N PRO A 98 -10.48 15.57 -18.81
CA PRO A 98 -10.84 15.47 -20.22
C PRO A 98 -10.45 16.78 -20.95
N ASN A 99 -9.80 16.64 -22.10
CA ASN A 99 -9.27 17.75 -22.91
C ASN A 99 -8.00 18.43 -22.40
N ASN A 100 -7.44 18.02 -21.28
CA ASN A 100 -6.10 18.46 -20.86
C ASN A 100 -5.05 17.46 -21.38
N SER A 101 -3.91 17.95 -21.89
CA SER A 101 -2.82 17.09 -22.36
C SER A 101 -1.94 16.56 -21.24
N LYS A 102 -1.90 17.27 -20.11
CA LYS A 102 -1.03 16.94 -18.98
C LYS A 102 -1.83 16.41 -17.80
N PRO A 103 -1.30 15.40 -17.08
CA PRO A 103 -1.86 14.99 -15.80
C PRO A 103 -1.60 16.05 -14.72
N SER A 104 -2.30 15.92 -13.59
CA SER A 104 -2.06 16.72 -12.41
C SER A 104 -0.64 16.51 -11.88
N ASP A 105 0.01 17.56 -11.38
CA ASP A 105 1.33 17.48 -10.76
C ASP A 105 1.30 16.80 -9.38
N HIS A 106 0.12 16.74 -8.76
CA HIS A 106 -0.08 16.12 -7.45
C HIS A 106 -0.87 14.82 -7.58
N PRO A 107 -0.30 13.68 -7.15
CA PRO A 107 -1.00 12.42 -7.14
C PRO A 107 -1.99 12.31 -5.98
N PHE A 108 -3.05 11.56 -6.19
CA PHE A 108 -3.84 11.00 -5.11
C PHE A 108 -3.11 9.78 -4.54
N VAL A 109 -2.96 9.76 -3.21
CA VAL A 109 -2.39 8.60 -2.50
C VAL A 109 -3.55 7.77 -1.99
N VAL A 110 -3.65 6.55 -2.48
CA VAL A 110 -4.71 5.61 -2.13
C VAL A 110 -4.12 4.24 -1.78
N ARG A 111 -4.91 3.36 -1.21
CA ARG A 111 -4.44 2.00 -0.89
C ARG A 111 -4.24 1.17 -2.17
N ALA A 112 -3.30 0.25 -2.13
CA ALA A 112 -3.15 -0.75 -3.17
C ALA A 112 -4.45 -1.57 -3.27
N GLY A 113 -4.87 -1.88 -4.51
CA GLY A 113 -6.15 -2.54 -4.77
C GLY A 113 -7.35 -1.59 -4.90
N THR A 114 -7.16 -0.26 -4.75
CA THR A 114 -8.21 0.73 -5.00
C THR A 114 -8.68 0.68 -6.46
N THR A 115 -9.99 0.70 -6.64
CA THR A 115 -10.65 0.72 -7.96
C THR A 115 -10.84 2.15 -8.48
N VAL A 116 -11.11 2.28 -9.78
CA VAL A 116 -11.47 3.56 -10.40
C VAL A 116 -12.69 4.20 -9.74
N ARG A 117 -13.69 3.40 -9.36
CA ARG A 117 -14.90 3.86 -8.65
C ARG A 117 -14.57 4.48 -7.30
N GLU A 118 -13.74 3.80 -6.52
CA GLU A 118 -13.31 4.29 -5.20
C GLU A 118 -12.49 5.56 -5.33
N LEU A 119 -11.58 5.63 -6.31
CA LEU A 119 -10.84 6.87 -6.61
C LEU A 119 -11.80 8.01 -6.98
N ALA A 120 -12.78 7.78 -7.86
CA ALA A 120 -13.77 8.78 -8.24
C ALA A 120 -14.55 9.30 -7.02
N SER A 121 -14.94 8.40 -6.11
CA SER A 121 -15.64 8.75 -4.85
C SER A 121 -14.75 9.58 -3.93
N ASN A 122 -13.46 9.25 -3.84
CA ASN A 122 -12.48 9.99 -3.02
C ASN A 122 -12.21 11.40 -3.55
N ILE A 123 -12.30 11.61 -4.88
CA ILE A 123 -12.16 12.93 -5.48
C ILE A 123 -13.42 13.76 -5.25
N HIS A 124 -14.57 13.22 -5.62
CA HIS A 124 -15.86 13.87 -5.42
C HIS A 124 -17.01 12.87 -5.65
N SER A 125 -18.03 12.87 -4.77
CA SER A 125 -19.20 11.97 -4.87
C SER A 125 -19.90 12.02 -6.24
N ASN A 126 -20.07 13.23 -6.80
CA ASN A 126 -20.69 13.41 -8.11
C ASN A 126 -19.93 12.71 -9.26
N LEU A 127 -18.61 12.53 -9.15
CA LEU A 127 -17.82 11.81 -10.18
C LEU A 127 -18.16 10.31 -10.15
N ALA A 128 -18.39 9.75 -8.98
CA ALA A 128 -18.78 8.35 -8.84
C ALA A 128 -20.24 8.11 -9.31
N GLU A 129 -21.16 9.03 -8.98
CA GLU A 129 -22.58 8.93 -9.34
C GLU A 129 -22.81 9.08 -10.87
N ARG A 130 -22.10 10.01 -11.50
CA ARG A 130 -22.21 10.29 -12.94
C ARG A 130 -21.16 9.56 -13.78
N TYR A 131 -20.48 8.59 -13.21
CA TYR A 131 -19.44 7.85 -13.87
C TYR A 131 -19.94 7.16 -15.13
N ARG A 132 -19.24 7.35 -16.25
CA ARG A 132 -19.53 6.70 -17.51
C ARG A 132 -18.46 5.70 -17.93
N TYR A 133 -17.20 6.11 -17.96
CA TYR A 133 -16.02 5.30 -18.21
C TYR A 133 -14.77 6.08 -17.81
N SER A 134 -13.64 5.39 -17.73
CA SER A 134 -12.33 6.04 -17.58
C SER A 134 -11.36 5.61 -18.66
N ARG A 135 -10.35 6.43 -18.87
CA ARG A 135 -9.17 6.07 -19.66
C ARG A 135 -7.97 6.01 -18.74
N ILE A 136 -7.09 5.02 -18.95
CA ILE A 136 -5.91 4.81 -18.13
C ILE A 136 -4.65 4.77 -18.98
N TRP A 137 -3.60 5.36 -18.44
CA TRP A 137 -2.22 5.28 -18.91
C TRP A 137 -1.37 4.84 -17.73
N GLY A 138 -0.64 3.75 -17.87
CA GLY A 138 0.25 3.25 -16.81
C GLY A 138 0.39 1.74 -16.83
N SER A 139 0.83 1.20 -15.70
CA SER A 139 1.19 -0.22 -15.58
C SER A 139 0.02 -1.19 -15.67
N THR A 140 -1.20 -0.73 -15.33
CA THR A 140 -2.41 -1.56 -15.34
C THR A 140 -3.18 -1.51 -16.66
N SER A 141 -2.77 -0.64 -17.59
CA SER A 141 -3.35 -0.56 -18.93
C SER A 141 -2.61 -1.44 -19.94
N LYS A 142 -3.35 -2.07 -20.85
CA LYS A 142 -2.78 -2.86 -21.97
C LYS A 142 -2.15 -1.97 -23.03
N PHE A 143 -2.67 -0.76 -23.20
CA PHE A 143 -2.16 0.26 -24.11
C PHE A 143 -2.52 1.66 -23.58
N ALA A 144 -1.79 2.66 -24.01
CA ALA A 144 -1.99 4.04 -23.59
C ALA A 144 -3.41 4.55 -23.89
N GLY A 145 -4.13 5.02 -22.88
CA GLY A 145 -5.50 5.52 -23.00
C GLY A 145 -6.56 4.42 -23.11
N GLU A 146 -6.27 3.21 -22.63
CA GLU A 146 -7.23 2.12 -22.57
C GLU A 146 -8.50 2.56 -21.85
N ARG A 147 -9.66 2.26 -22.44
CA ARG A 147 -10.95 2.50 -21.80
C ARG A 147 -11.29 1.37 -20.85
N VAL A 148 -11.52 1.72 -19.59
CA VAL A 148 -11.80 0.77 -18.50
C VAL A 148 -13.12 1.09 -17.79
N GLY A 149 -13.64 0.09 -17.11
CA GLY A 149 -14.82 0.19 -16.26
C GLY A 149 -14.50 0.65 -14.83
N PRO A 150 -15.54 0.83 -13.99
CA PRO A 150 -15.40 1.34 -12.63
C PRO A 150 -14.66 0.38 -11.68
N GLU A 151 -14.71 -0.92 -11.95
CA GLU A 151 -14.12 -1.97 -11.11
C GLU A 151 -12.64 -2.28 -11.48
N HIS A 152 -12.06 -1.49 -12.41
CA HIS A 152 -10.65 -1.66 -12.76
C HIS A 152 -9.76 -1.26 -11.59
N VAL A 153 -8.84 -2.16 -11.21
CA VAL A 153 -7.89 -1.95 -10.11
C VAL A 153 -6.71 -1.13 -10.60
N LEU A 154 -6.38 -0.08 -9.85
CA LEU A 154 -5.33 0.88 -10.18
C LEU A 154 -3.96 0.41 -9.67
N GLY A 155 -2.91 0.80 -10.38
CA GLY A 155 -1.52 0.60 -10.02
C GLY A 155 -0.78 1.89 -9.66
N ASP A 156 0.41 1.75 -9.11
CA ASP A 156 1.24 2.91 -8.78
C ASP A 156 1.67 3.66 -10.05
N GLN A 157 1.55 4.98 -10.02
CA GLN A 157 1.82 5.91 -11.11
C GLN A 157 0.85 5.82 -12.31
N ASP A 158 -0.28 5.15 -12.17
CA ASP A 158 -1.32 5.21 -13.20
C ASP A 158 -1.87 6.63 -13.33
N ILE A 159 -2.18 7.02 -14.56
CA ILE A 159 -2.87 8.27 -14.88
C ILE A 159 -4.30 7.91 -15.26
N VAL A 160 -5.27 8.53 -14.62
CA VAL A 160 -6.70 8.25 -14.80
C VAL A 160 -7.43 9.50 -15.31
N GLU A 161 -8.14 9.36 -16.41
CA GLU A 161 -9.05 10.37 -16.95
C GLU A 161 -10.49 9.85 -16.77
N ILE A 162 -11.26 10.51 -15.90
CA ILE A 162 -12.64 10.10 -15.58
C ILE A 162 -13.60 10.87 -16.46
N HIS A 163 -14.48 10.15 -17.16
CA HIS A 163 -15.55 10.71 -17.98
C HIS A 163 -16.91 10.51 -17.31
N THR A 164 -17.65 11.59 -17.18
CA THR A 164 -19.01 11.62 -16.62
C THR A 164 -20.05 11.94 -17.70
N THR A 165 -21.31 11.68 -17.39
CA THR A 165 -22.47 12.07 -18.23
C THR A 165 -22.89 13.50 -17.95
#